data_b68219dfbabd8b0988e90929299a955d
#
_entry.id   b68219dfbabd8b0988e90929299a955d
#
_cell.length_a   1.000
_cell.length_b   1.000
_cell.length_c   1.000
_cell.angle_alpha   90.00
_cell.angle_beta   90.00
_cell.angle_gamma   90.00
#
_symmetry.space_group_name_H-M   'P 1'
#
loop_
_entity.id
_entity.type
_entity.pdbx_description
1 polymer ?
#
loop_
_entity_poly.entity_id
_entity_poly.type
_entity_poly.pdbx_seq_one_letter_code
_entity_poly.pdbx_strand_id
1 'polypeptide(L)'
;MKKVLASAGLVWVCAAIVIAQSGTASRPQPAPAAKAPAAPTPAPAAPAAAPAQPAASAPAAPATRAVAAPPPSPADAAKHQAWVKQYCVGCHNSKSPLPANEPVNLETASLDNLLPNAVTWERVLRKLSQRAMPPQGVPHPTEAEYVGFTTWLAGSLDRAWQGKSTPGRYVVHRLNRTEYGNAIRDLLALDIDVAELLPSDGADFGFDNIASSLRTSPLLLERYLTAAQRISTMAVGDVNARPGTTEYPISREFTQSAHIEGLPLGTRGGTQVRHVFPADGEYKLFGRLVRGVEEGYAGVEGNETPDTFVITIDGDEVYSAQIGGPKDHEVQAKDMNEAKTIVDARMTGRAFVTAGPHDVGFTWKERPAQRQDVWQPAQRDSQEVHMIGGLARLKTVGVEGPYNVKGISASASREKVFVCTPALPSEETPCAQKIFTNLTRRAYRRPVANDDVEAPMEFYRQARADKGNFDAGVRAGIARVLSSPSFLYRMERDAAGVAVGASHPVSDV
;
A
#
# COMPACT_ATOMS: atom_id res chain seq x y z
N MET A 1 -0.99 66.69 23.05
CA MET A 1 -0.12 67.65 22.30
C MET A 1 0.23 66.98 20.98
N LYS A 2 -0.14 67.67 19.91
CA LYS A 2 0.48 67.74 18.58
C LYS A 2 0.73 66.35 17.82
N LYS A 3 -0.11 66.08 16.81
CA LYS A 3 -0.04 66.56 15.40
C LYS A 3 0.88 65.62 14.56
N VAL A 4 0.45 64.96 13.54
CA VAL A 4 -0.03 65.29 12.16
C VAL A 4 0.97 64.73 11.17
N LEU A 5 0.69 64.05 10.12
CA LEU A 5 0.10 64.13 8.78
C LEU A 5 0.54 62.89 8.00
N ALA A 6 -0.23 62.10 7.37
CA ALA A 6 -0.83 62.20 6.04
C ALA A 6 0.18 62.27 4.86
N SER A 7 0.15 61.31 3.97
CA SER A 7 0.17 61.57 2.52
C SER A 7 -0.27 60.36 1.72
N ALA A 8 -1.22 60.59 0.85
CA ALA A 8 -1.81 59.72 -0.14
C ALA A 8 -0.88 59.57 -1.36
N GLY A 9 -0.87 58.39 -1.97
CA GLY A 9 -0.24 58.12 -3.26
C GLY A 9 -1.19 57.34 -4.15
N LEU A 10 -1.87 58.04 -5.02
CA LEU A 10 -2.76 57.54 -6.07
C LEU A 10 -1.90 57.12 -7.27
N VAL A 11 -1.98 55.89 -7.72
CA VAL A 11 -1.44 55.50 -9.04
C VAL A 11 -2.54 54.85 -9.86
N TRP A 12 -2.87 55.52 -10.90
CA TRP A 12 -3.74 55.08 -12.01
C TRP A 12 -3.00 54.00 -12.85
N VAL A 13 -3.67 52.92 -13.21
CA VAL A 13 -3.26 52.04 -14.28
C VAL A 13 -4.35 51.97 -15.34
N CYS A 14 -3.99 52.35 -16.52
CA CYS A 14 -4.83 52.40 -17.71
C CYS A 14 -5.20 51.00 -18.19
N ALA A 15 -6.48 50.79 -18.48
CA ALA A 15 -6.98 49.65 -19.23
C ALA A 15 -6.74 49.88 -20.75
N ALA A 16 -6.03 48.96 -21.39
CA ALA A 16 -5.96 48.89 -22.84
C ALA A 16 -6.91 47.77 -23.33
N ILE A 17 -7.97 48.17 -24.01
CA ILE A 17 -8.90 47.30 -24.72
C ILE A 17 -8.28 46.98 -26.07
N VAL A 18 -7.99 45.70 -26.34
CA VAL A 18 -7.67 45.21 -27.70
C VAL A 18 -8.88 44.48 -28.25
N ILE A 19 -9.52 45.08 -29.21
CA ILE A 19 -10.56 44.44 -30.04
C ILE A 19 -9.86 43.60 -31.11
N ALA A 20 -10.00 42.28 -31.06
CA ALA A 20 -9.58 41.38 -32.12
C ALA A 20 -10.80 40.89 -32.88
N GLN A 21 -10.76 41.10 -34.19
CA GLN A 21 -11.79 40.83 -35.16
C GLN A 21 -12.02 39.33 -35.33
N SER A 22 -13.26 38.96 -35.47
CA SER A 22 -13.79 37.66 -35.82
C SER A 22 -13.37 37.21 -37.23
N GLY A 23 -12.51 36.21 -37.33
CA GLY A 23 -12.26 35.44 -38.55
C GLY A 23 -13.01 34.12 -38.45
N THR A 24 -14.01 33.94 -39.29
CA THR A 24 -14.77 32.70 -39.49
C THR A 24 -13.88 31.67 -40.16
N ALA A 25 -13.35 30.70 -39.37
CA ALA A 25 -12.73 29.50 -39.89
C ALA A 25 -13.73 28.35 -39.89
N SER A 26 -14.06 27.86 -41.07
CA SER A 26 -14.96 26.75 -41.32
C SER A 26 -14.42 25.46 -40.68
N ARG A 27 -15.24 24.85 -39.87
CA ARG A 27 -14.95 23.57 -39.21
C ARG A 27 -15.07 22.43 -40.22
N PRO A 28 -14.13 21.50 -40.37
CA PRO A 28 -14.29 20.33 -41.21
C PRO A 28 -15.37 19.39 -40.63
N GLN A 29 -16.24 18.94 -41.50
CA GLN A 29 -17.26 17.95 -41.19
C GLN A 29 -16.63 16.58 -40.96
N PRO A 30 -17.01 15.80 -39.94
CA PRO A 30 -16.47 14.45 -39.77
C PRO A 30 -17.07 13.50 -40.82
N ALA A 31 -16.22 12.66 -41.36
CA ALA A 31 -16.59 11.60 -42.32
C ALA A 31 -17.49 10.54 -41.63
N PRO A 32 -18.38 9.88 -42.37
CA PRO A 32 -19.27 8.88 -41.80
C PRO A 32 -18.53 7.67 -41.29
N ALA A 33 -18.83 7.28 -40.05
CA ALA A 33 -18.25 6.12 -39.39
C ALA A 33 -18.57 4.81 -40.15
N ALA A 34 -17.55 4.05 -40.47
CA ALA A 34 -17.67 2.69 -40.97
C ALA A 34 -18.34 1.79 -39.92
N LYS A 35 -19.32 1.02 -40.32
CA LYS A 35 -20.01 0.03 -39.49
C LYS A 35 -18.98 -0.99 -38.95
N ALA A 36 -18.87 -1.09 -37.60
CA ALA A 36 -18.17 -2.16 -36.93
C ALA A 36 -18.84 -3.52 -37.19
N PRO A 37 -18.09 -4.61 -37.37
CA PRO A 37 -18.63 -5.94 -37.47
C PRO A 37 -19.30 -6.38 -36.16
N ALA A 38 -20.43 -7.05 -36.26
CA ALA A 38 -21.19 -7.58 -35.13
C ALA A 38 -20.39 -8.54 -34.29
N ALA A 39 -20.45 -8.38 -32.96
CA ALA A 39 -19.87 -9.28 -32.00
C ALA A 39 -20.51 -10.69 -32.09
N PRO A 40 -19.73 -11.77 -31.93
CA PRO A 40 -20.28 -13.11 -31.90
C PRO A 40 -21.11 -13.36 -30.63
N THR A 41 -22.24 -14.02 -30.81
CA THR A 41 -23.17 -14.45 -29.78
C THR A 41 -22.44 -15.36 -28.75
N PRO A 42 -22.64 -15.18 -27.45
CA PRO A 42 -22.03 -16.08 -26.46
C PRO A 42 -22.68 -17.46 -26.51
N ALA A 43 -21.84 -18.49 -26.53
CA ALA A 43 -22.24 -19.88 -26.41
C ALA A 43 -22.79 -20.16 -24.99
N PRO A 44 -23.73 -21.14 -24.83
CA PRO A 44 -24.30 -21.46 -23.53
C PRO A 44 -23.26 -22.00 -22.56
N ALA A 45 -23.31 -21.52 -21.31
CA ALA A 45 -22.42 -21.89 -20.22
C ALA A 45 -22.56 -23.38 -19.89
N ALA A 46 -21.42 -24.06 -19.81
CA ALA A 46 -21.32 -25.41 -19.26
C ALA A 46 -21.57 -25.40 -17.74
N PRO A 47 -22.15 -26.48 -17.15
CA PRO A 47 -22.45 -26.53 -15.72
C PRO A 47 -21.17 -26.49 -14.88
N ALA A 48 -21.23 -25.75 -13.77
CA ALA A 48 -20.14 -25.57 -12.82
C ALA A 48 -19.64 -26.91 -12.29
N ALA A 49 -18.33 -27.15 -12.42
CA ALA A 49 -17.66 -28.27 -11.80
C ALA A 49 -17.53 -28.04 -10.28
N ALA A 50 -17.78 -29.08 -9.49
CA ALA A 50 -17.61 -29.11 -8.05
C ALA A 50 -16.15 -28.78 -7.64
N PRO A 51 -15.91 -28.23 -6.44
CA PRO A 51 -14.58 -27.87 -6.00
C PRO A 51 -13.67 -29.12 -5.90
N ALA A 52 -12.57 -29.10 -6.63
CA ALA A 52 -11.55 -30.12 -6.56
C ALA A 52 -10.82 -30.08 -5.22
N GLN A 53 -10.74 -31.19 -4.53
CA GLN A 53 -9.86 -31.38 -3.38
C GLN A 53 -8.40 -31.14 -3.77
N PRO A 54 -7.56 -30.57 -2.89
CA PRO A 54 -6.16 -30.39 -3.18
C PRO A 54 -5.49 -31.76 -3.34
N ALA A 55 -5.01 -32.03 -4.53
CA ALA A 55 -4.19 -33.20 -4.80
C ALA A 55 -2.87 -33.09 -4.04
N ALA A 56 -2.54 -34.13 -3.29
CA ALA A 56 -1.24 -34.27 -2.66
C ALA A 56 -0.13 -34.11 -3.72
N SER A 57 0.79 -33.20 -3.48
CA SER A 57 1.95 -32.97 -4.35
C SER A 57 2.77 -34.24 -4.44
N ALA A 58 2.82 -34.81 -5.64
CA ALA A 58 3.77 -35.87 -5.96
C ALA A 58 5.21 -35.34 -5.81
N PRO A 59 6.17 -36.13 -5.33
CA PRO A 59 7.55 -35.73 -5.25
C PRO A 59 8.06 -35.33 -6.64
N ALA A 60 8.66 -34.13 -6.73
CA ALA A 60 9.24 -33.63 -7.96
C ALA A 60 10.27 -34.64 -8.47
N ALA A 61 10.10 -35.12 -9.72
CA ALA A 61 11.10 -35.92 -10.39
C ALA A 61 12.44 -35.14 -10.39
N PRO A 62 13.57 -35.84 -10.18
CA PRO A 62 14.87 -35.20 -10.21
C PRO A 62 15.05 -34.50 -11.56
N ALA A 63 15.33 -33.21 -11.53
CA ALA A 63 15.63 -32.44 -12.72
C ALA A 63 16.75 -33.17 -13.48
N THR A 64 16.44 -33.62 -14.69
CA THR A 64 17.43 -34.17 -15.59
C THR A 64 18.53 -33.13 -15.77
N ARG A 65 19.70 -33.44 -15.23
CA ARG A 65 20.90 -32.63 -15.36
C ARG A 65 21.13 -32.41 -16.85
N ALA A 66 20.91 -31.18 -17.29
CA ALA A 66 21.17 -30.83 -18.68
C ALA A 66 22.61 -31.26 -19.01
N VAL A 67 22.74 -32.08 -20.01
CA VAL A 67 24.07 -32.50 -20.50
C VAL A 67 24.81 -31.25 -20.90
N ALA A 68 25.90 -30.93 -20.19
CA ALA A 68 26.71 -29.75 -20.46
C ALA A 68 27.16 -29.82 -21.95
N ALA A 69 26.81 -28.79 -22.70
CA ALA A 69 27.30 -28.67 -24.09
C ALA A 69 28.85 -28.71 -24.10
N PRO A 70 29.46 -29.31 -25.10
CA PRO A 70 30.91 -29.40 -25.18
C PRO A 70 31.55 -27.99 -25.11
N PRO A 71 32.79 -27.87 -24.58
CA PRO A 71 33.44 -26.56 -24.49
C PRO A 71 33.56 -25.91 -25.88
N PRO A 72 33.42 -24.60 -25.99
CA PRO A 72 33.58 -23.92 -27.28
C PRO A 72 34.96 -24.16 -27.78
N SER A 73 35.04 -24.59 -29.06
CA SER A 73 36.33 -24.75 -29.71
C SER A 73 36.90 -23.39 -30.08
N PRO A 74 38.25 -23.24 -30.19
CA PRO A 74 38.88 -22.01 -30.74
C PRO A 74 38.32 -21.63 -32.12
N ALA A 75 37.89 -22.63 -32.92
CA ALA A 75 37.25 -22.40 -34.21
C ALA A 75 35.88 -21.69 -34.08
N ASP A 76 35.10 -21.98 -33.03
CA ASP A 76 33.82 -21.31 -32.77
C ASP A 76 34.04 -19.86 -32.36
N ALA A 77 35.05 -19.58 -31.54
CA ALA A 77 35.36 -18.22 -31.14
C ALA A 77 35.79 -17.38 -32.35
N ALA A 78 36.65 -17.91 -33.24
CA ALA A 78 37.07 -17.25 -34.46
C ALA A 78 35.90 -16.97 -35.41
N LYS A 79 34.98 -17.94 -35.59
CA LYS A 79 33.75 -17.77 -36.37
C LYS A 79 32.90 -16.61 -35.82
N HIS A 80 32.70 -16.60 -34.54
CA HIS A 80 31.88 -15.57 -33.88
C HIS A 80 32.58 -14.21 -33.84
N GLN A 81 33.89 -14.16 -33.77
CA GLN A 81 34.67 -12.90 -33.92
C GLN A 81 34.49 -12.29 -35.32
N ALA A 82 34.48 -13.14 -36.34
CA ALA A 82 34.20 -12.69 -37.73
C ALA A 82 32.78 -12.13 -37.85
N TRP A 83 31.81 -12.78 -37.24
CA TRP A 83 30.42 -12.33 -37.18
C TRP A 83 30.26 -10.98 -36.44
N VAL A 84 30.91 -10.78 -35.27
CA VAL A 84 30.94 -9.52 -34.54
C VAL A 84 31.60 -8.42 -35.40
N LYS A 85 32.67 -8.74 -36.10
CA LYS A 85 33.32 -7.81 -37.02
C LYS A 85 32.40 -7.35 -38.15
N GLN A 86 31.62 -8.24 -38.70
CA GLN A 86 30.67 -7.98 -39.79
C GLN A 86 29.51 -7.09 -39.37
N TYR A 87 28.87 -7.35 -38.23
CA TYR A 87 27.61 -6.71 -37.85
C TYR A 87 27.73 -5.63 -36.79
N CYS A 88 28.84 -5.56 -36.05
CA CYS A 88 28.93 -4.72 -34.84
C CYS A 88 30.08 -3.70 -34.91
N VAL A 89 31.28 -4.11 -35.33
CA VAL A 89 32.50 -3.31 -35.23
C VAL A 89 32.44 -2.04 -36.11
N GLY A 90 31.62 -2.03 -37.16
CA GLY A 90 31.42 -0.82 -37.97
C GLY A 90 30.95 0.41 -37.18
N CYS A 91 30.17 0.17 -36.11
CA CYS A 91 29.63 1.21 -35.24
C CYS A 91 30.24 1.18 -33.82
N HIS A 92 30.79 0.05 -33.38
CA HIS A 92 31.31 -0.13 -32.03
C HIS A 92 32.82 -0.35 -32.03
N ASN A 93 33.58 0.72 -32.38
CA ASN A 93 35.03 0.72 -32.48
C ASN A 93 35.63 1.96 -31.81
N SER A 94 36.95 2.04 -31.81
CA SER A 94 37.70 3.13 -31.17
C SER A 94 37.48 4.51 -31.81
N LYS A 95 37.05 4.55 -33.09
CA LYS A 95 36.83 5.79 -33.88
C LYS A 95 35.38 6.29 -33.76
N SER A 96 34.42 5.38 -33.42
CA SER A 96 33.00 5.67 -33.25
C SER A 96 32.55 5.20 -31.89
N PRO A 97 32.74 5.96 -30.81
CA PRO A 97 32.34 5.57 -29.47
C PRO A 97 30.81 5.68 -29.31
N LEU A 98 30.10 4.60 -29.55
CA LEU A 98 28.64 4.51 -29.37
C LEU A 98 28.26 3.52 -28.27
N PRO A 99 27.23 3.86 -27.45
CA PRO A 99 26.62 5.18 -27.30
C PRO A 99 27.59 6.20 -26.66
N ALA A 100 27.46 7.48 -26.98
CA ALA A 100 28.43 8.51 -26.57
C ALA A 100 28.60 8.65 -25.05
N ASN A 101 27.52 8.41 -24.28
CA ASN A 101 27.55 8.49 -22.80
C ASN A 101 28.13 7.24 -22.13
N GLU A 102 28.19 6.10 -22.82
CA GLU A 102 28.70 4.84 -22.29
C GLU A 102 29.24 3.96 -23.42
N PRO A 103 30.42 4.30 -23.97
CA PRO A 103 30.95 3.68 -25.18
C PRO A 103 31.16 2.18 -25.03
N VAL A 104 30.81 1.44 -26.09
CA VAL A 104 31.06 0.00 -26.22
C VAL A 104 32.05 -0.16 -27.37
N ASN A 105 33.24 -0.67 -27.07
CA ASN A 105 34.24 -1.00 -28.11
C ASN A 105 34.30 -2.53 -28.26
N LEU A 106 33.87 -3.03 -29.41
CA LEU A 106 33.89 -4.45 -29.76
C LEU A 106 35.06 -4.81 -30.71
N GLU A 107 35.85 -3.81 -31.14
CA GLU A 107 37.02 -4.05 -31.97
C GLU A 107 38.12 -4.76 -31.16
N THR A 108 38.29 -4.39 -29.89
CA THR A 108 39.33 -4.92 -29.02
C THR A 108 38.82 -5.98 -28.04
N ALA A 109 37.49 -6.19 -27.98
CA ALA A 109 36.88 -7.17 -27.07
C ALA A 109 37.06 -8.58 -27.62
N SER A 110 37.90 -9.39 -26.96
CA SER A 110 38.17 -10.78 -27.38
C SER A 110 37.02 -11.70 -26.99
N LEU A 111 36.69 -12.64 -27.86
CA LEU A 111 35.82 -13.77 -27.63
C LEU A 111 36.56 -15.03 -27.16
N ASP A 112 37.89 -15.07 -27.28
CA ASP A 112 38.73 -16.15 -26.73
C ASP A 112 38.90 -16.04 -25.20
N ASN A 113 38.90 -14.81 -24.69
CA ASN A 113 38.90 -14.52 -23.23
C ASN A 113 37.83 -13.51 -22.90
N LEU A 114 36.69 -14.01 -22.43
CA LEU A 114 35.50 -13.19 -22.16
C LEU A 114 35.59 -12.40 -20.87
N LEU A 115 36.32 -12.89 -19.85
CA LEU A 115 36.29 -12.33 -18.50
C LEU A 115 36.70 -10.86 -18.41
N PRO A 116 37.76 -10.36 -19.07
CA PRO A 116 38.12 -8.97 -18.99
C PRO A 116 37.05 -8.00 -19.53
N ASN A 117 36.18 -8.50 -20.44
CA ASN A 117 35.12 -7.75 -21.08
C ASN A 117 33.72 -8.34 -20.79
N ALA A 118 33.56 -9.10 -19.71
CA ALA A 118 32.34 -9.83 -19.40
C ALA A 118 31.12 -8.88 -19.37
N VAL A 119 31.21 -7.73 -18.68
CA VAL A 119 30.15 -6.72 -18.60
C VAL A 119 29.74 -6.24 -20.00
N THR A 120 30.72 -6.02 -20.88
CA THR A 120 30.44 -5.61 -22.26
C THR A 120 29.70 -6.73 -23.03
N TRP A 121 30.14 -7.97 -22.89
CA TRP A 121 29.51 -9.11 -23.57
C TRP A 121 28.12 -9.42 -23.03
N GLU A 122 27.87 -9.25 -21.75
CA GLU A 122 26.51 -9.34 -21.17
C GLU A 122 25.58 -8.25 -21.71
N ARG A 123 26.07 -7.01 -21.88
CA ARG A 123 25.31 -5.93 -22.53
C ARG A 123 24.97 -6.26 -23.98
N VAL A 124 25.94 -6.81 -24.72
CA VAL A 124 25.75 -7.28 -26.09
C VAL A 124 24.68 -8.36 -26.12
N LEU A 125 24.81 -9.41 -25.28
CA LEU A 125 23.85 -10.50 -25.18
C LEU A 125 22.42 -9.98 -24.94
N ARG A 126 22.25 -9.06 -24.01
CA ARG A 126 20.95 -8.45 -23.68
C ARG A 126 20.35 -7.71 -24.90
N LYS A 127 21.16 -6.91 -25.61
CA LYS A 127 20.70 -6.18 -26.79
C LYS A 127 20.34 -7.08 -27.96
N LEU A 128 21.10 -8.14 -28.18
CA LEU A 128 20.82 -9.12 -29.23
C LEU A 128 19.60 -9.98 -28.92
N SER A 129 19.41 -10.40 -27.67
CA SER A 129 18.23 -11.14 -27.23
C SER A 129 16.93 -10.35 -27.45
N GLN A 130 17.00 -9.03 -27.28
CA GLN A 130 15.87 -8.12 -27.53
C GLN A 130 15.73 -7.71 -29.01
N ARG A 131 16.60 -8.17 -29.91
CA ARG A 131 16.69 -7.69 -31.32
C ARG A 131 16.83 -6.17 -31.45
N ALA A 132 17.39 -5.53 -30.41
CA ALA A 132 17.61 -4.08 -30.40
C ALA A 132 18.88 -3.65 -31.15
N MET A 133 19.74 -4.60 -31.50
CA MET A 133 20.96 -4.39 -32.31
C MET A 133 21.10 -5.50 -33.37
N PRO A 134 21.59 -5.20 -34.56
CA PRO A 134 21.86 -3.86 -35.14
C PRO A 134 20.61 -2.99 -35.24
N PRO A 135 20.73 -1.62 -35.30
CA PRO A 135 19.56 -0.75 -35.44
C PRO A 135 18.91 -0.88 -36.83
N GLN A 136 17.66 -0.45 -36.97
CA GLN A 136 16.95 -0.48 -38.24
C GLN A 136 17.71 0.31 -39.33
N GLY A 137 17.65 -0.18 -40.57
CA GLY A 137 18.30 0.48 -41.72
C GLY A 137 19.70 0.00 -42.03
N VAL A 138 20.28 -0.92 -41.24
CA VAL A 138 21.55 -1.58 -41.54
C VAL A 138 21.36 -3.08 -41.73
N PRO A 139 22.32 -3.80 -42.35
CA PRO A 139 22.21 -5.25 -42.50
C PRO A 139 22.04 -5.97 -41.19
N HIS A 140 21.07 -6.87 -41.14
CA HIS A 140 20.77 -7.70 -39.96
C HIS A 140 21.23 -9.13 -40.17
N PRO A 141 21.68 -9.81 -39.11
CA PRO A 141 21.84 -11.26 -39.11
C PRO A 141 20.52 -11.98 -39.34
N THR A 142 20.59 -13.19 -39.85
CA THR A 142 19.43 -14.10 -39.88
C THR A 142 19.04 -14.51 -38.45
N GLU A 143 17.79 -14.95 -38.24
CA GLU A 143 17.33 -15.40 -36.91
C GLU A 143 18.16 -16.60 -36.40
N ALA A 144 18.56 -17.50 -37.29
CA ALA A 144 19.45 -18.61 -36.95
C ALA A 144 20.82 -18.14 -36.44
N GLU A 145 21.39 -17.11 -37.06
CA GLU A 145 22.66 -16.52 -36.62
C GLU A 145 22.52 -15.79 -35.29
N TYR A 146 21.43 -15.07 -35.06
CA TYR A 146 21.13 -14.46 -33.76
C TYR A 146 21.08 -15.51 -32.66
N VAL A 147 20.25 -16.54 -32.85
CA VAL A 147 20.10 -17.63 -31.87
C VAL A 147 21.42 -18.35 -31.65
N GLY A 148 22.13 -18.67 -32.74
CA GLY A 148 23.43 -19.36 -32.65
C GLY A 148 24.46 -18.58 -31.84
N PHE A 149 24.64 -17.28 -32.16
CA PHE A 149 25.58 -16.44 -31.44
C PHE A 149 25.19 -16.18 -30.00
N THR A 150 23.93 -15.85 -29.71
CA THR A 150 23.46 -15.57 -28.34
C THR A 150 23.56 -16.80 -27.46
N THR A 151 23.18 -17.99 -27.96
CA THR A 151 23.32 -19.26 -27.23
C THR A 151 24.77 -19.59 -26.93
N TRP A 152 25.66 -19.43 -27.93
CA TRP A 152 27.08 -19.66 -27.76
C TRP A 152 27.71 -18.69 -26.78
N LEU A 153 27.38 -17.38 -26.87
CA LEU A 153 27.90 -16.34 -25.99
C LEU A 153 27.45 -16.54 -24.53
N ALA A 154 26.16 -16.82 -24.31
CA ALA A 154 25.63 -17.10 -22.98
C ALA A 154 26.34 -18.31 -22.35
N GLY A 155 26.38 -19.43 -23.04
CA GLY A 155 27.06 -20.63 -22.54
C GLY A 155 28.58 -20.45 -22.35
N SER A 156 29.22 -19.55 -23.09
CA SER A 156 30.64 -19.25 -22.93
C SER A 156 30.91 -18.34 -21.75
N LEU A 157 30.03 -17.35 -21.48
CA LEU A 157 30.06 -16.53 -20.26
C LEU A 157 29.83 -17.38 -19.01
N ASP A 158 28.82 -18.24 -19.01
CA ASP A 158 28.53 -19.15 -17.89
C ASP A 158 29.74 -20.03 -17.54
N ARG A 159 30.37 -20.62 -18.58
CA ARG A 159 31.59 -21.41 -18.38
C ARG A 159 32.78 -20.61 -17.88
N ALA A 160 32.96 -19.39 -18.37
CA ALA A 160 34.03 -18.50 -17.92
C ALA A 160 33.89 -18.12 -16.44
N TRP A 161 32.67 -18.08 -15.93
CA TRP A 161 32.34 -17.86 -14.52
C TRP A 161 32.28 -19.14 -13.68
N GLN A 162 32.32 -20.32 -14.29
CA GLN A 162 32.21 -21.57 -13.57
C GLN A 162 33.27 -21.70 -12.47
N GLY A 163 32.85 -22.05 -11.25
CA GLY A 163 33.70 -22.12 -10.07
C GLY A 163 34.07 -20.77 -9.44
N LYS A 164 33.60 -19.66 -9.99
CA LYS A 164 33.76 -18.32 -9.38
C LYS A 164 32.45 -17.90 -8.73
N SER A 165 32.38 -18.04 -7.42
CA SER A 165 31.20 -17.55 -6.68
C SER A 165 31.33 -16.03 -6.47
N THR A 166 30.37 -15.27 -6.98
CA THR A 166 30.26 -13.81 -6.78
C THR A 166 28.83 -13.48 -6.33
N PRO A 167 28.43 -13.91 -5.12
CA PRO A 167 27.06 -13.70 -4.65
C PRO A 167 26.70 -12.23 -4.44
N GLY A 168 27.63 -11.32 -4.69
CA GLY A 168 27.47 -9.90 -4.44
C GLY A 168 27.78 -9.54 -2.97
N ARG A 169 27.53 -8.27 -2.63
CA ARG A 169 27.60 -7.80 -1.25
C ARG A 169 26.20 -7.77 -0.68
N TYR A 170 26.02 -8.32 0.49
CA TYR A 170 24.83 -8.07 1.27
C TYR A 170 24.70 -6.59 1.59
N VAL A 171 23.57 -5.99 1.27
CA VAL A 171 23.24 -4.61 1.62
C VAL A 171 22.20 -4.65 2.73
N VAL A 172 22.44 -3.95 3.82
CA VAL A 172 21.45 -3.84 4.89
C VAL A 172 20.16 -3.28 4.31
N HIS A 173 19.10 -4.06 4.43
CA HIS A 173 17.82 -3.77 3.84
C HIS A 173 16.81 -3.36 4.92
N ARG A 174 16.27 -2.14 4.85
CA ARG A 174 15.16 -1.70 5.69
C ARG A 174 13.86 -2.30 5.13
N LEU A 175 12.95 -2.71 5.98
CA LEU A 175 11.62 -3.10 5.52
C LEU A 175 10.95 -1.90 4.82
N ASN A 176 10.41 -2.12 3.61
CA ASN A 176 9.52 -1.16 2.99
C ASN A 176 8.12 -1.23 3.63
N ARG A 177 7.19 -0.35 3.21
CA ARG A 177 5.82 -0.30 3.78
C ARG A 177 5.10 -1.64 3.71
N THR A 178 5.14 -2.30 2.57
CA THR A 178 4.49 -3.60 2.33
C THR A 178 5.10 -4.69 3.21
N GLU A 179 6.42 -4.76 3.26
CA GLU A 179 7.16 -5.71 4.09
C GLU A 179 6.90 -5.48 5.58
N TYR A 180 6.82 -4.20 6.00
CA TYR A 180 6.49 -3.83 7.37
C TYR A 180 5.08 -4.29 7.75
N GLY A 181 4.07 -4.01 6.91
CA GLY A 181 2.69 -4.46 7.13
C GLY A 181 2.58 -5.99 7.21
N ASN A 182 3.22 -6.69 6.28
CA ASN A 182 3.28 -8.15 6.29
C ASN A 182 3.95 -8.69 7.56
N ALA A 183 5.06 -8.08 8.00
CA ALA A 183 5.75 -8.48 9.23
C ALA A 183 4.86 -8.27 10.48
N ILE A 184 4.10 -7.18 10.56
CA ILE A 184 3.14 -6.92 11.65
C ILE A 184 2.01 -7.96 11.62
N ARG A 185 1.40 -8.22 10.47
CA ARG A 185 0.35 -9.23 10.33
C ARG A 185 0.85 -10.62 10.76
N ASP A 186 2.02 -11.01 10.30
CA ASP A 186 2.60 -12.32 10.61
C ASP A 186 3.03 -12.43 12.08
N LEU A 187 3.52 -11.35 12.68
CA LEU A 187 3.99 -11.33 14.07
C LEU A 187 2.84 -11.26 15.06
N LEU A 188 1.85 -10.41 14.80
CA LEU A 188 0.81 -10.01 15.75
C LEU A 188 -0.62 -10.41 15.32
N ALA A 189 -0.82 -11.04 14.16
CA ALA A 189 -2.14 -11.31 13.58
C ALA A 189 -2.99 -10.02 13.46
N LEU A 190 -2.36 -8.90 13.13
CA LEU A 190 -2.99 -7.59 13.04
C LEU A 190 -2.81 -7.05 11.63
N ASP A 191 -3.92 -6.88 10.93
CA ASP A 191 -3.94 -6.23 9.62
C ASP A 191 -4.10 -4.71 9.81
N ILE A 192 -3.14 -3.95 9.30
CA ILE A 192 -3.07 -2.49 9.49
C ILE A 192 -2.91 -1.78 8.15
N ASP A 193 -3.51 -0.62 8.00
CA ASP A 193 -3.15 0.29 6.92
C ASP A 193 -1.82 1.00 7.25
N VAL A 194 -0.75 0.47 6.65
CA VAL A 194 0.60 1.04 6.85
C VAL A 194 0.70 2.44 6.24
N ALA A 195 -0.12 2.79 5.25
CA ALA A 195 -0.09 4.10 4.61
C ALA A 195 -0.50 5.23 5.56
N GLU A 196 -1.35 4.94 6.54
CA GLU A 196 -1.69 5.89 7.60
C GLU A 196 -0.56 6.10 8.63
N LEU A 197 0.34 5.12 8.77
CA LEU A 197 1.37 5.12 9.80
C LEU A 197 2.71 5.62 9.29
N LEU A 198 3.09 5.24 8.08
CA LEU A 198 4.41 5.48 7.52
C LEU A 198 4.33 6.26 6.19
N PRO A 199 5.28 7.15 5.92
CA PRO A 199 5.37 7.83 4.62
C PRO A 199 5.67 6.83 3.51
N SER A 200 5.44 7.23 2.25
CA SER A 200 5.79 6.41 1.08
C SER A 200 7.29 6.17 0.99
N ASP A 201 7.66 4.98 0.55
CA ASP A 201 9.05 4.64 0.27
C ASP A 201 9.52 5.26 -1.05
N GLY A 202 10.84 5.50 -1.15
CA GLY A 202 11.47 5.82 -2.42
C GLY A 202 11.49 4.59 -3.34
N ALA A 203 11.32 4.82 -4.63
CA ALA A 203 11.41 3.77 -5.64
C ALA A 203 12.50 4.07 -6.66
N ASP A 204 13.26 3.04 -7.05
CA ASP A 204 14.21 3.08 -8.16
C ASP A 204 13.80 2.06 -9.20
N PHE A 205 13.87 2.43 -10.47
CA PHE A 205 13.48 1.56 -11.60
C PHE A 205 12.05 0.99 -11.50
N GLY A 206 11.16 1.66 -10.76
CA GLY A 206 9.78 1.20 -10.52
C GLY A 206 9.62 0.21 -9.37
N PHE A 207 10.68 -0.06 -8.58
CA PHE A 207 10.66 -0.96 -7.43
C PHE A 207 10.91 -0.19 -6.14
N ASP A 208 10.09 -0.43 -5.13
CA ASP A 208 10.17 0.19 -3.80
C ASP A 208 10.90 -0.70 -2.77
N ASN A 209 11.47 -1.82 -3.21
CA ASN A 209 12.17 -2.79 -2.37
C ASN A 209 13.69 -2.86 -2.64
N ILE A 210 14.25 -1.91 -3.39
CA ILE A 210 15.69 -1.83 -3.62
C ILE A 210 16.36 -1.23 -2.37
N ALA A 211 17.26 -1.98 -1.73
CA ALA A 211 17.89 -1.60 -0.47
C ALA A 211 18.56 -0.20 -0.51
N SER A 212 19.20 0.17 -1.63
CA SER A 212 19.84 1.49 -1.79
C SER A 212 18.86 2.66 -1.86
N SER A 213 17.61 2.40 -2.23
CA SER A 213 16.53 3.42 -2.31
C SER A 213 15.83 3.63 -0.98
N LEU A 214 15.86 2.63 -0.10
CA LEU A 214 15.19 2.63 1.20
C LEU A 214 15.98 3.45 2.23
N ARG A 215 16.07 4.75 2.00
CA ARG A 215 16.77 5.67 2.90
C ARG A 215 16.03 5.83 4.23
N THR A 216 16.77 6.05 5.28
CA THR A 216 16.23 6.35 6.61
C THR A 216 16.45 7.82 6.94
N SER A 217 15.38 8.52 7.31
CA SER A 217 15.42 9.91 7.78
C SER A 217 15.02 9.98 9.25
N PRO A 218 15.39 11.04 10.00
CA PRO A 218 14.93 11.25 11.36
C PRO A 218 13.40 11.22 11.48
N LEU A 219 12.68 11.84 10.54
CA LEU A 219 11.21 11.81 10.50
C LEU A 219 10.67 10.39 10.38
N LEU A 220 11.28 9.55 9.55
CA LEU A 220 10.86 8.15 9.41
C LEU A 220 11.08 7.37 10.71
N LEU A 221 12.18 7.63 11.45
CA LEU A 221 12.41 7.00 12.75
C LEU A 221 11.36 7.41 13.78
N GLU A 222 10.99 8.68 13.84
CA GLU A 222 9.88 9.16 14.68
C GLU A 222 8.55 8.49 14.32
N ARG A 223 8.28 8.30 13.02
CA ARG A 223 7.09 7.59 12.55
C ARG A 223 7.11 6.12 12.97
N TYR A 224 8.25 5.43 12.90
CA TYR A 224 8.36 4.05 13.40
C TYR A 224 8.10 3.97 14.90
N LEU A 225 8.60 4.90 15.71
CA LEU A 225 8.32 4.94 17.16
C LEU A 225 6.83 5.13 17.43
N THR A 226 6.19 6.09 16.76
CA THR A 226 4.76 6.34 16.88
C THR A 226 3.93 5.14 16.40
N ALA A 227 4.30 4.53 15.27
CA ALA A 227 3.67 3.33 14.75
C ALA A 227 3.79 2.15 15.72
N ALA A 228 4.98 1.93 16.29
CA ALA A 228 5.21 0.86 17.26
C ALA A 228 4.33 1.00 18.51
N GLN A 229 4.16 2.22 19.03
CA GLN A 229 3.26 2.50 20.15
C GLN A 229 1.79 2.24 19.78
N ARG A 230 1.34 2.75 18.62
CA ARG A 230 -0.03 2.54 18.16
C ARG A 230 -0.32 1.07 17.91
N ILE A 231 0.55 0.36 17.20
CA ILE A 231 0.43 -1.07 16.90
C ILE A 231 0.41 -1.92 18.17
N SER A 232 1.27 -1.63 19.15
CA SER A 232 1.27 -2.37 20.42
C SER A 232 -0.04 -2.21 21.19
N THR A 233 -0.65 -1.02 21.14
CA THR A 233 -1.97 -0.76 21.72
C THR A 233 -3.07 -1.50 20.96
N MET A 234 -3.02 -1.50 19.62
CA MET A 234 -3.96 -2.25 18.78
C MET A 234 -3.88 -3.77 19.02
N ALA A 235 -2.67 -4.30 19.27
CA ALA A 235 -2.46 -5.74 19.47
C ALA A 235 -2.88 -6.23 20.88
N VAL A 236 -2.65 -5.43 21.90
CA VAL A 236 -2.88 -5.81 23.29
C VAL A 236 -4.19 -5.25 23.87
N GLY A 237 -4.59 -4.06 23.39
CA GLY A 237 -5.68 -3.28 23.98
C GLY A 237 -5.19 -2.36 25.11
N ASP A 238 -6.08 -1.49 25.60
CA ASP A 238 -5.82 -0.58 26.72
C ASP A 238 -7.07 -0.29 27.56
N VAL A 239 -7.16 -0.89 28.74
CA VAL A 239 -8.28 -0.63 29.68
C VAL A 239 -8.30 0.81 30.19
N ASN A 240 -7.19 1.54 30.09
CA ASN A 240 -7.06 2.93 30.48
C ASN A 240 -7.16 3.90 29.29
N ALA A 241 -7.57 3.41 28.12
CA ALA A 241 -7.78 4.26 26.96
C ALA A 241 -8.76 5.37 27.28
N ARG A 242 -8.36 6.61 26.94
CA ARG A 242 -9.25 7.77 27.09
C ARG A 242 -10.10 7.93 25.83
N PRO A 243 -11.31 8.48 25.96
CA PRO A 243 -12.12 8.79 24.80
C PRO A 243 -11.34 9.68 23.81
N GLY A 244 -11.29 9.24 22.57
CA GLY A 244 -10.73 9.94 21.43
C GLY A 244 -11.67 9.81 20.24
N THR A 245 -11.46 10.63 19.21
CA THR A 245 -12.24 10.59 17.97
C THR A 245 -11.35 10.21 16.82
N THR A 246 -11.77 9.22 16.04
CA THR A 246 -11.16 8.86 14.74
C THR A 246 -12.18 9.13 13.66
N GLU A 247 -11.81 9.92 12.67
CA GLU A 247 -12.64 10.25 11.52
C GLU A 247 -12.09 9.65 10.24
N TYR A 248 -12.99 9.20 9.37
CA TYR A 248 -12.71 8.63 8.07
C TYR A 248 -13.41 9.46 7.00
N PRO A 249 -12.68 10.30 6.26
CA PRO A 249 -13.25 11.09 5.18
C PRO A 249 -13.61 10.19 3.99
N ILE A 250 -14.77 10.46 3.37
CA ILE A 250 -15.20 9.80 2.14
C ILE A 250 -14.88 10.73 0.97
N SER A 251 -14.21 10.20 -0.06
CA SER A 251 -13.89 10.97 -1.26
C SER A 251 -15.17 11.50 -1.92
N ARG A 252 -15.14 12.75 -2.35
CA ARG A 252 -16.26 13.37 -3.08
C ARG A 252 -16.50 12.72 -4.46
N GLU A 253 -15.47 12.10 -5.02
CA GLU A 253 -15.54 11.42 -6.31
C GLU A 253 -16.19 10.03 -6.21
N PHE A 254 -16.43 9.56 -4.99
CA PHE A 254 -17.01 8.25 -4.74
C PHE A 254 -18.52 8.31 -4.85
N THR A 255 -19.09 7.53 -5.77
CA THR A 255 -20.55 7.45 -5.93
C THR A 255 -21.20 6.77 -4.71
N GLN A 256 -22.25 7.38 -4.19
CA GLN A 256 -23.02 6.83 -3.05
C GLN A 256 -24.46 6.43 -3.44
N SER A 257 -24.74 6.29 -4.73
CA SER A 257 -26.04 5.85 -5.24
C SER A 257 -26.14 4.33 -5.40
N ALA A 258 -25.00 3.63 -5.44
CA ALA A 258 -24.93 2.18 -5.62
C ALA A 258 -24.63 1.45 -4.30
N HIS A 259 -24.85 0.14 -4.28
CA HIS A 259 -24.42 -0.74 -3.19
C HIS A 259 -22.90 -0.75 -3.07
N ILE A 260 -22.38 -0.80 -1.84
CA ILE A 260 -20.96 -0.90 -1.52
C ILE A 260 -20.69 -2.32 -1.01
N GLU A 261 -19.71 -2.98 -1.61
CA GLU A 261 -19.28 -4.31 -1.19
C GLU A 261 -18.85 -4.34 0.29
N GLY A 262 -19.26 -5.37 1.01
CA GLY A 262 -19.03 -5.52 2.45
C GLY A 262 -20.14 -4.93 3.33
N LEU A 263 -21.01 -4.08 2.80
CA LEU A 263 -22.20 -3.59 3.50
C LEU A 263 -23.41 -4.53 3.29
N PRO A 264 -24.42 -4.51 4.17
CA PRO A 264 -25.59 -5.39 4.03
C PRO A 264 -26.32 -5.19 2.68
N LEU A 265 -26.85 -6.28 2.11
CA LEU A 265 -27.67 -6.21 0.90
C LEU A 265 -28.91 -5.35 1.15
N GLY A 266 -29.37 -4.66 0.12
CA GLY A 266 -30.49 -3.70 0.21
C GLY A 266 -30.08 -2.37 0.85
N THR A 267 -28.76 -2.07 0.83
CA THR A 267 -28.23 -0.76 1.20
C THR A 267 -27.52 -0.09 0.03
N ARG A 268 -27.40 1.23 0.09
CA ARG A 268 -26.71 2.05 -0.88
C ARG A 268 -25.72 3.02 -0.24
N GLY A 269 -24.67 3.36 -0.94
CA GLY A 269 -23.72 4.38 -0.54
C GLY A 269 -23.07 4.12 0.83
N GLY A 270 -22.41 5.13 1.32
CA GLY A 270 -21.71 5.03 2.59
C GLY A 270 -20.30 4.50 2.47
N THR A 271 -19.85 3.81 3.48
CA THR A 271 -18.51 3.21 3.53
C THR A 271 -18.44 2.14 4.63
N GLN A 272 -17.51 1.20 4.47
CA GLN A 272 -17.09 0.29 5.53
C GLN A 272 -15.65 0.64 5.90
N VAL A 273 -15.37 0.74 7.20
CA VAL A 273 -14.04 1.03 7.72
C VAL A 273 -13.64 -0.02 8.74
N ARG A 274 -12.40 -0.48 8.66
CA ARG A 274 -11.84 -1.36 9.68
C ARG A 274 -11.27 -0.54 10.80
N HIS A 275 -11.89 -0.60 11.99
CA HIS A 275 -11.45 0.12 13.19
C HIS A 275 -10.97 -0.85 14.26
N VAL A 276 -9.89 -0.51 14.96
CA VAL A 276 -9.38 -1.31 16.07
C VAL A 276 -9.76 -0.63 17.38
N PHE A 277 -10.68 -1.25 18.09
CA PHE A 277 -11.18 -0.77 19.37
C PHE A 277 -10.20 -1.14 20.49
N PRO A 278 -9.70 -0.16 21.28
CA PRO A 278 -8.67 -0.42 22.28
C PRO A 278 -9.18 -1.16 23.52
N ALA A 279 -10.48 -1.15 23.80
CA ALA A 279 -11.10 -1.76 24.98
C ALA A 279 -12.56 -2.12 24.73
N ASP A 280 -13.09 -3.04 25.50
CA ASP A 280 -14.52 -3.32 25.59
C ASP A 280 -15.21 -2.12 26.23
N GLY A 281 -16.15 -1.50 25.56
CA GLY A 281 -16.80 -0.30 26.06
C GLY A 281 -17.89 0.23 25.15
N GLU A 282 -18.45 1.35 25.54
CA GLU A 282 -19.40 2.08 24.72
C GLU A 282 -18.66 3.03 23.78
N TYR A 283 -19.13 3.08 22.53
CA TYR A 283 -18.60 3.99 21.53
C TYR A 283 -19.73 4.75 20.86
N LYS A 284 -19.46 6.01 20.51
CA LYS A 284 -20.31 6.76 19.60
C LYS A 284 -19.82 6.54 18.19
N LEU A 285 -20.73 6.12 17.33
CA LEU A 285 -20.50 5.92 15.90
C LEU A 285 -21.32 6.97 15.16
N PHE A 286 -20.71 7.73 14.27
CA PHE A 286 -21.40 8.83 13.64
C PHE A 286 -21.11 8.99 12.15
N GLY A 287 -22.08 9.52 11.43
CA GLY A 287 -21.93 10.01 10.06
C GLY A 287 -22.12 11.53 10.00
N ARG A 288 -21.47 12.18 9.03
CA ARG A 288 -21.68 13.59 8.68
C ARG A 288 -21.97 13.68 7.20
N LEU A 289 -22.99 14.46 6.86
CA LEU A 289 -23.46 14.60 5.48
C LEU A 289 -22.62 15.58 4.67
N VAL A 290 -22.55 15.34 3.37
CA VAL A 290 -22.15 16.36 2.40
C VAL A 290 -23.17 17.50 2.48
N ARG A 291 -22.67 18.71 2.51
CA ARG A 291 -23.49 19.93 2.51
C ARG A 291 -23.05 20.80 1.36
N GLY A 292 -24.01 21.38 0.66
CA GLY A 292 -23.73 22.38 -0.33
C GLY A 292 -23.10 23.61 0.32
N VAL A 293 -22.02 24.08 -0.25
CA VAL A 293 -21.32 25.31 0.20
C VAL A 293 -21.18 26.22 -1.00
N GLU A 294 -22.28 26.78 -1.48
CA GLU A 294 -22.20 27.95 -2.35
C GLU A 294 -22.95 29.09 -1.70
N GLU A 295 -22.39 30.28 -1.84
CA GLU A 295 -22.82 31.60 -1.37
C GLU A 295 -24.21 31.65 -0.72
N GLY A 296 -24.30 31.16 0.54
CA GLY A 296 -25.50 31.28 1.35
C GLY A 296 -26.39 30.04 1.47
N TYR A 297 -26.10 28.90 0.82
CA TYR A 297 -26.85 27.67 0.97
C TYR A 297 -26.01 26.55 1.60
N ALA A 298 -26.27 26.23 2.87
CA ALA A 298 -25.61 25.15 3.62
C ALA A 298 -26.56 23.95 3.86
N GLY A 299 -27.45 23.68 2.93
CA GLY A 299 -28.46 22.63 3.07
C GLY A 299 -27.91 21.22 2.86
N VAL A 300 -28.68 20.25 3.31
CA VAL A 300 -28.44 18.81 3.07
C VAL A 300 -29.20 18.39 1.82
N GLU A 301 -28.48 17.81 0.86
CA GLU A 301 -29.10 17.24 -0.33
C GLU A 301 -30.03 16.07 0.06
N GLY A 302 -31.11 15.91 -0.68
CA GLY A 302 -32.07 14.82 -0.47
C GLY A 302 -32.89 14.90 0.81
N ASN A 303 -32.88 16.06 1.48
CA ASN A 303 -33.59 16.22 2.77
C ASN A 303 -35.12 16.25 2.66
N GLU A 304 -35.70 16.39 1.47
CA GLU A 304 -37.17 16.36 1.24
C GLU A 304 -37.78 14.97 1.46
N THR A 305 -37.03 13.93 1.18
CA THR A 305 -37.50 12.55 1.29
C THR A 305 -36.79 11.83 2.43
N PRO A 306 -37.52 11.10 3.30
CA PRO A 306 -36.89 10.40 4.39
C PRO A 306 -36.04 9.23 3.89
N ASP A 307 -34.81 9.16 4.36
CA ASP A 307 -33.87 8.05 4.19
C ASP A 307 -33.55 7.41 5.54
N THR A 308 -33.29 6.12 5.55
CA THR A 308 -32.87 5.42 6.77
C THR A 308 -31.36 5.25 6.76
N PHE A 309 -30.69 6.01 7.63
CA PHE A 309 -29.28 5.84 7.93
C PHE A 309 -29.07 4.62 8.82
N VAL A 310 -28.06 3.80 8.55
CA VAL A 310 -27.76 2.56 9.26
C VAL A 310 -26.28 2.53 9.63
N ILE A 311 -25.99 2.08 10.84
CA ILE A 311 -24.63 1.75 11.29
C ILE A 311 -24.58 0.26 11.61
N THR A 312 -23.55 -0.42 11.12
CA THR A 312 -23.31 -1.84 11.38
C THR A 312 -21.96 -2.06 12.03
N ILE A 313 -21.83 -3.14 12.79
CA ILE A 313 -20.57 -3.68 13.28
C ILE A 313 -20.51 -5.14 12.85
N ASP A 314 -19.48 -5.53 12.12
CA ASP A 314 -19.28 -6.87 11.55
C ASP A 314 -20.50 -7.38 10.76
N GLY A 315 -21.22 -6.44 10.11
CA GLY A 315 -22.42 -6.70 9.32
C GLY A 315 -23.75 -6.62 10.09
N ASP A 316 -23.73 -6.62 11.41
CA ASP A 316 -24.94 -6.53 12.24
C ASP A 316 -25.37 -5.07 12.45
N GLU A 317 -26.66 -4.76 12.23
CA GLU A 317 -27.22 -3.42 12.47
C GLU A 317 -27.21 -3.11 13.98
N VAL A 318 -26.41 -2.10 14.37
CA VAL A 318 -26.33 -1.65 15.78
C VAL A 318 -27.06 -0.34 16.01
N TYR A 319 -27.34 0.40 14.94
CA TYR A 319 -28.08 1.66 15.02
C TYR A 319 -28.75 1.99 13.70
N SER A 320 -29.95 2.56 13.77
CA SER A 320 -30.57 3.18 12.60
C SER A 320 -31.41 4.41 12.98
N ALA A 321 -31.50 5.36 12.05
CA ALA A 321 -32.29 6.57 12.22
C ALA A 321 -32.85 7.06 10.89
N GLN A 322 -34.05 7.63 10.93
CA GLN A 322 -34.60 8.34 9.78
C GLN A 322 -34.05 9.76 9.70
N ILE A 323 -33.60 10.14 8.54
CA ILE A 323 -33.01 11.45 8.21
C ILE A 323 -33.77 12.01 7.01
N GLY A 324 -34.12 13.29 7.07
CA GLY A 324 -34.87 13.94 6.02
C GLY A 324 -36.39 13.78 6.19
N GLY A 325 -37.11 14.19 5.16
CA GLY A 325 -38.55 14.28 5.11
C GLY A 325 -39.06 15.69 5.38
N PRO A 326 -40.41 15.89 5.28
CA PRO A 326 -41.01 17.22 5.31
C PRO A 326 -40.64 18.07 6.55
N LYS A 327 -40.53 17.44 7.72
CA LYS A 327 -40.17 18.15 8.96
C LYS A 327 -38.73 18.64 8.95
N ASP A 328 -37.79 17.82 8.49
CA ASP A 328 -36.39 18.19 8.42
C ASP A 328 -36.18 19.28 7.37
N HIS A 329 -36.88 19.15 6.24
CA HIS A 329 -36.89 20.17 5.21
C HIS A 329 -37.44 21.50 5.71
N GLU A 330 -38.51 21.50 6.48
CA GLU A 330 -39.08 22.72 7.09
C GLU A 330 -38.10 23.40 8.05
N VAL A 331 -37.43 22.63 8.91
CA VAL A 331 -36.39 23.19 9.81
C VAL A 331 -35.24 23.75 9.01
N GLN A 332 -34.79 23.04 7.97
CA GLN A 332 -33.70 23.49 7.09
C GLN A 332 -34.04 24.78 6.35
N ALA A 333 -35.27 24.94 5.93
CA ALA A 333 -35.73 26.16 5.26
C ALA A 333 -35.78 27.38 6.21
N LYS A 334 -35.96 27.16 7.52
CA LYS A 334 -35.99 28.20 8.56
C LYS A 334 -34.61 28.53 9.09
N ASP A 335 -33.85 27.50 9.50
CA ASP A 335 -32.52 27.64 10.06
C ASP A 335 -31.66 26.40 9.70
N MET A 336 -30.69 26.58 8.80
CA MET A 336 -29.80 25.52 8.36
C MET A 336 -28.83 25.03 9.45
N ASN A 337 -28.47 25.87 10.43
CA ASN A 337 -27.57 25.47 11.53
C ASN A 337 -28.33 24.64 12.57
N GLU A 338 -29.59 24.98 12.86
CA GLU A 338 -30.47 24.18 13.69
C GLU A 338 -30.69 22.81 13.03
N ALA A 339 -31.05 22.79 11.75
CA ALA A 339 -31.21 21.56 10.98
C ALA A 339 -29.97 20.68 11.01
N LYS A 340 -28.78 21.32 10.84
CA LYS A 340 -27.50 20.62 10.97
C LYS A 340 -27.35 19.94 12.33
N THR A 341 -27.60 20.66 13.38
CA THR A 341 -27.44 20.14 14.75
C THR A 341 -28.37 18.95 15.02
N ILE A 342 -29.62 19.06 14.58
CA ILE A 342 -30.62 18.00 14.73
C ILE A 342 -30.27 16.76 13.92
N VAL A 343 -29.85 16.93 12.68
CA VAL A 343 -29.49 15.83 11.78
C VAL A 343 -28.20 15.13 12.28
N ASP A 344 -27.17 15.90 12.65
CA ASP A 344 -25.91 15.36 13.14
C ASP A 344 -26.10 14.58 14.48
N ALA A 345 -27.02 15.03 15.33
CA ALA A 345 -27.37 14.31 16.55
C ALA A 345 -28.03 12.96 16.25
N ARG A 346 -28.99 12.92 15.30
CA ARG A 346 -29.66 11.68 14.88
C ARG A 346 -28.74 10.76 14.08
N MET A 347 -27.72 11.26 13.44
CA MET A 347 -26.69 10.47 12.73
C MET A 347 -25.57 10.00 13.68
N THR A 348 -25.82 10.00 14.97
CA THR A 348 -24.87 9.55 16.00
C THR A 348 -25.56 8.47 16.84
N GLY A 349 -25.11 7.22 16.68
CA GLY A 349 -25.54 6.08 17.48
C GLY A 349 -24.54 5.76 18.60
N ARG A 350 -24.97 5.03 19.60
CA ARG A 350 -24.12 4.43 20.63
C ARG A 350 -24.25 2.91 20.57
N ALA A 351 -23.10 2.24 20.64
CA ALA A 351 -23.05 0.79 20.72
C ALA A 351 -21.97 0.34 21.69
N PHE A 352 -22.19 -0.80 22.34
CA PHE A 352 -21.12 -1.51 23.04
C PHE A 352 -20.34 -2.32 22.02
N VAL A 353 -19.00 -2.18 22.03
CA VAL A 353 -18.11 -2.89 21.14
C VAL A 353 -17.00 -3.55 21.95
N THR A 354 -16.63 -4.77 21.59
CA THR A 354 -15.50 -5.48 22.18
C THR A 354 -14.18 -4.95 21.64
N ALA A 355 -13.10 -5.17 22.40
CA ALA A 355 -11.77 -4.80 21.97
C ALA A 355 -11.31 -5.63 20.76
N GLY A 356 -10.57 -5.01 19.86
CA GLY A 356 -10.04 -5.66 18.69
C GLY A 356 -10.45 -4.99 17.37
N PRO A 357 -10.08 -5.58 16.24
CA PRO A 357 -10.45 -5.06 14.92
C PRO A 357 -11.89 -5.47 14.58
N HIS A 358 -12.73 -4.49 14.24
CA HIS A 358 -14.10 -4.67 13.77
C HIS A 358 -14.34 -3.91 12.48
N ASP A 359 -15.22 -4.43 11.64
CA ASP A 359 -15.66 -3.77 10.43
C ASP A 359 -16.90 -2.92 10.75
N VAL A 360 -16.76 -1.61 10.70
CA VAL A 360 -17.83 -0.65 10.99
C VAL A 360 -18.39 -0.13 9.67
N GLY A 361 -19.65 -0.44 9.41
CA GLY A 361 -20.36 0.00 8.22
C GLY A 361 -21.25 1.21 8.52
N PHE A 362 -21.26 2.16 7.60
CA PHE A 362 -22.14 3.33 7.62
C PHE A 362 -22.83 3.43 6.26
N THR A 363 -24.14 3.30 6.20
CA THR A 363 -24.85 3.17 4.94
C THR A 363 -26.29 3.66 5.01
N TRP A 364 -27.01 3.59 3.91
CA TRP A 364 -28.41 3.94 3.80
C TRP A 364 -29.21 2.71 3.35
N LYS A 365 -30.39 2.46 3.92
CA LYS A 365 -31.30 1.48 3.34
C LYS A 365 -31.71 1.94 1.95
N GLU A 366 -31.64 1.02 0.99
CA GLU A 366 -32.10 1.29 -0.35
C GLU A 366 -33.60 1.55 -0.31
N ARG A 367 -34.05 2.60 -0.97
CA ARG A 367 -35.49 2.84 -1.13
C ARG A 367 -36.05 1.78 -2.07
N PRO A 368 -37.20 1.17 -1.72
CA PRO A 368 -37.88 0.34 -2.71
C PRO A 368 -38.07 1.15 -3.99
N ALA A 369 -37.92 0.48 -5.15
CA ALA A 369 -37.89 1.10 -6.48
C ALA A 369 -39.20 1.84 -6.80
N GLN A 370 -39.46 2.91 -6.10
CA GLN A 370 -40.32 3.98 -6.62
C GLN A 370 -39.47 4.68 -7.67
N ARG A 371 -40.04 4.79 -8.84
CA ARG A 371 -39.52 5.49 -10.01
C ARG A 371 -38.63 6.66 -9.57
N GLN A 372 -37.31 6.45 -9.61
CA GLN A 372 -36.36 7.55 -9.44
C GLN A 372 -36.38 8.32 -10.76
N ASP A 373 -37.21 9.33 -10.82
CA ASP A 373 -37.30 10.22 -12.01
C ASP A 373 -36.03 11.14 -12.08
N VAL A 374 -35.16 11.04 -11.08
CA VAL A 374 -33.90 11.82 -11.02
C VAL A 374 -32.76 10.87 -11.18
N TRP A 375 -32.13 10.87 -12.34
CA TRP A 375 -30.84 10.25 -12.55
C TRP A 375 -29.77 11.02 -11.77
N GLN A 376 -29.11 10.36 -10.84
CA GLN A 376 -27.96 10.96 -10.16
C GLN A 376 -26.69 10.59 -10.90
N PRO A 377 -26.02 11.52 -11.54
CA PRO A 377 -24.68 11.27 -12.06
C PRO A 377 -23.72 10.94 -10.92
N ALA A 378 -22.64 10.23 -11.24
CA ALA A 378 -21.49 10.16 -10.36
C ALA A 378 -21.19 11.55 -9.84
N GLN A 379 -20.99 11.67 -8.54
CA GLN A 379 -20.83 12.94 -7.85
C GLN A 379 -19.82 13.81 -8.59
N ARG A 380 -20.28 14.83 -9.22
CA ARG A 380 -19.48 15.91 -9.71
C ARG A 380 -19.52 17.05 -8.72
N ASP A 381 -18.46 17.80 -8.76
CA ASP A 381 -18.14 18.93 -7.94
C ASP A 381 -19.30 19.92 -7.74
N SER A 382 -19.12 20.83 -6.83
CA SER A 382 -19.88 21.95 -6.30
C SER A 382 -21.00 22.58 -7.15
N GLN A 383 -21.08 22.32 -8.44
CA GLN A 383 -22.17 22.86 -9.30
C GLN A 383 -23.52 22.15 -9.12
N GLU A 384 -23.57 21.03 -8.42
CA GLU A 384 -24.80 20.28 -8.16
C GLU A 384 -25.47 20.64 -6.82
N VAL A 385 -25.04 21.72 -6.21
CA VAL A 385 -25.46 22.21 -4.89
C VAL A 385 -26.95 22.54 -4.81
N HIS A 386 -27.61 22.66 -5.92
CA HIS A 386 -29.03 23.02 -5.97
C HIS A 386 -29.99 21.84 -6.09
N MET A 387 -29.49 20.58 -6.07
CA MET A 387 -30.36 19.41 -6.12
C MET A 387 -30.95 19.09 -4.75
N ILE A 388 -31.96 19.82 -4.35
CA ILE A 388 -32.76 19.56 -3.14
C ILE A 388 -33.37 18.15 -3.16
N GLY A 389 -33.64 17.60 -4.32
CA GLY A 389 -34.26 16.28 -4.54
C GLY A 389 -33.29 15.09 -4.63
N GLY A 390 -32.00 15.27 -4.37
CA GLY A 390 -30.98 14.21 -4.44
C GLY A 390 -31.05 13.17 -3.33
N LEU A 391 -30.09 12.25 -3.33
CA LEU A 391 -29.88 11.29 -2.25
C LEU A 391 -28.90 11.86 -1.21
N ALA A 392 -29.21 11.71 0.07
CA ALA A 392 -28.28 12.09 1.13
C ALA A 392 -26.96 11.30 1.02
N ARG A 393 -25.83 12.01 1.16
CA ARG A 393 -24.48 11.47 0.98
C ARG A 393 -23.63 11.71 2.22
N LEU A 394 -22.82 10.74 2.61
CA LEU A 394 -21.88 10.85 3.71
C LEU A 394 -20.59 11.55 3.23
N LYS A 395 -20.13 12.53 4.00
CA LYS A 395 -18.85 13.22 3.84
C LYS A 395 -17.76 12.59 4.68
N THR A 396 -18.12 12.24 5.93
CA THR A 396 -17.19 11.70 6.92
C THR A 396 -17.97 10.77 7.83
N VAL A 397 -17.35 9.71 8.24
CA VAL A 397 -17.85 8.83 9.30
C VAL A 397 -16.82 8.77 10.43
N GLY A 398 -17.23 8.37 11.62
CA GLY A 398 -16.29 8.36 12.73
C GLY A 398 -16.71 7.51 13.92
N VAL A 399 -15.71 7.25 14.75
CA VAL A 399 -15.79 6.50 16.01
C VAL A 399 -15.24 7.39 17.11
N GLU A 400 -15.99 7.56 18.20
CA GLU A 400 -15.58 8.29 19.40
C GLU A 400 -15.74 7.41 20.63
N GLY A 401 -14.71 7.28 21.42
CA GLY A 401 -14.67 6.45 22.64
C GLY A 401 -13.27 5.98 22.96
N PRO A 402 -13.09 5.00 23.89
CA PRO A 402 -14.11 4.26 24.64
C PRO A 402 -14.75 5.06 25.78
N TYR A 403 -16.01 4.77 26.07
CA TYR A 403 -16.70 5.19 27.29
C TYR A 403 -17.06 3.94 28.10
N ASN A 404 -17.20 4.08 29.42
CA ASN A 404 -17.66 2.98 30.30
C ASN A 404 -16.91 1.66 30.06
N VAL A 405 -15.56 1.74 30.01
CA VAL A 405 -14.68 0.58 29.75
C VAL A 405 -14.97 -0.56 30.70
N LYS A 406 -15.12 -1.78 30.19
CA LYS A 406 -15.42 -3.01 30.95
C LYS A 406 -14.25 -3.98 31.02
N GLY A 407 -13.33 -3.91 30.07
CA GLY A 407 -12.19 -4.83 29.98
C GLY A 407 -11.57 -4.86 28.60
N ILE A 408 -10.96 -5.97 28.27
CA ILE A 408 -10.39 -6.27 26.96
C ILE A 408 -10.74 -7.72 26.64
N SER A 409 -11.54 -7.94 25.61
CA SER A 409 -11.88 -9.26 25.10
C SER A 409 -10.69 -9.93 24.40
N ALA A 410 -10.77 -11.24 24.27
CA ALA A 410 -9.82 -12.01 23.47
C ALA A 410 -9.89 -11.55 22.00
N SER A 411 -8.71 -11.42 21.39
CA SER A 411 -8.56 -11.15 19.96
C SER A 411 -7.45 -12.04 19.40
N ALA A 412 -7.43 -12.27 18.09
CA ALA A 412 -6.38 -13.04 17.44
C ALA A 412 -4.97 -12.50 17.75
N SER A 413 -4.84 -11.18 17.91
CA SER A 413 -3.57 -10.55 18.29
C SER A 413 -3.19 -10.88 19.73
N ARG A 414 -4.14 -10.79 20.66
CA ARG A 414 -3.89 -11.15 22.07
C ARG A 414 -3.51 -12.61 22.22
N GLU A 415 -4.23 -13.51 21.58
CA GLU A 415 -3.92 -14.96 21.59
C GLU A 415 -2.51 -15.25 21.07
N LYS A 416 -2.07 -14.52 20.04
CA LYS A 416 -0.75 -14.68 19.45
C LYS A 416 0.37 -14.12 20.31
N VAL A 417 0.09 -13.07 21.10
CA VAL A 417 1.03 -12.40 22.00
C VAL A 417 1.13 -13.12 23.34
N PHE A 418 -0.02 -13.40 23.97
CA PHE A 418 -0.09 -13.93 25.32
C PHE A 418 0.02 -15.46 25.34
N VAL A 419 1.25 -15.97 25.17
CA VAL A 419 1.57 -17.41 25.28
C VAL A 419 1.42 -17.94 26.72
N CYS A 420 1.17 -17.06 27.68
CA CYS A 420 0.80 -17.33 29.07
C CYS A 420 0.02 -16.15 29.64
N THR A 421 -0.78 -16.43 30.67
CA THR A 421 -1.53 -15.43 31.46
C THR A 421 -1.20 -15.63 32.92
N PRO A 422 -0.58 -14.66 33.61
CA PRO A 422 -0.22 -14.82 35.02
C PRO A 422 -1.50 -14.80 35.91
N ALA A 423 -1.64 -15.76 36.79
CA ALA A 423 -2.71 -15.77 37.78
C ALA A 423 -2.30 -15.00 39.06
N LEU A 424 -1.01 -14.94 39.37
CA LEU A 424 -0.46 -14.27 40.53
C LEU A 424 0.57 -13.21 40.11
N PRO A 425 0.74 -12.14 40.91
CA PRO A 425 1.76 -11.13 40.63
C PRO A 425 3.20 -11.69 40.53
N SER A 426 3.50 -12.77 41.25
CA SER A 426 4.81 -13.45 41.17
C SER A 426 5.10 -14.12 39.80
N GLU A 427 4.04 -14.43 39.06
CA GLU A 427 4.12 -15.09 37.74
C GLU A 427 4.26 -14.09 36.58
N GLU A 428 4.00 -12.80 36.84
CA GLU A 428 4.02 -11.78 35.79
C GLU A 428 5.37 -11.66 35.08
N THR A 429 6.46 -11.55 35.82
CA THR A 429 7.80 -11.42 35.24
C THR A 429 8.23 -12.66 34.44
N PRO A 430 8.10 -13.89 34.96
CA PRO A 430 8.37 -15.09 34.17
C PRO A 430 7.50 -15.22 32.91
N CYS A 431 6.23 -14.83 32.98
CA CYS A 431 5.34 -14.85 31.83
C CYS A 431 5.76 -13.79 30.77
N ALA A 432 6.05 -12.55 31.20
CA ALA A 432 6.56 -11.50 30.31
C ALA A 432 7.84 -11.93 29.59
N GLN A 433 8.76 -12.59 30.30
CA GLN A 433 9.97 -13.12 29.71
C GLN A 433 9.68 -14.18 28.63
N LYS A 434 8.72 -15.08 28.85
CA LYS A 434 8.29 -16.06 27.85
C LYS A 434 7.67 -15.37 26.62
N ILE A 435 6.80 -14.36 26.84
CA ILE A 435 6.19 -13.56 25.78
C ILE A 435 7.27 -12.92 24.93
N PHE A 436 8.23 -12.21 25.53
CA PHE A 436 9.26 -11.50 24.75
C PHE A 436 10.28 -12.43 24.11
N THR A 437 10.60 -13.58 24.71
CA THR A 437 11.43 -14.60 24.05
C THR A 437 10.79 -15.11 22.76
N ASN A 438 9.49 -15.44 22.80
CA ASN A 438 8.74 -15.87 21.61
C ASN A 438 8.62 -14.75 20.58
N LEU A 439 8.30 -13.53 21.02
CA LEU A 439 8.13 -12.37 20.15
C LEU A 439 9.43 -11.97 19.45
N THR A 440 10.53 -11.84 20.18
CA THR A 440 11.83 -11.40 19.64
C THR A 440 12.40 -12.42 18.66
N ARG A 441 12.25 -13.72 18.95
CA ARG A 441 12.67 -14.78 18.01
C ARG A 441 12.02 -14.60 16.64
N ARG A 442 10.72 -14.36 16.62
CA ARG A 442 9.94 -14.19 15.39
C ARG A 442 10.20 -12.83 14.74
N ALA A 443 10.27 -11.76 15.54
CA ALA A 443 10.48 -10.40 15.06
C ALA A 443 11.87 -10.20 14.45
N TYR A 444 12.91 -10.76 15.07
CA TYR A 444 14.30 -10.57 14.64
C TYR A 444 14.79 -11.65 13.67
N ARG A 445 13.94 -12.66 13.40
CA ARG A 445 14.21 -13.70 12.39
C ARG A 445 15.58 -14.37 12.57
N ARG A 446 15.97 -14.62 13.82
CA ARG A 446 17.21 -15.28 14.21
C ARG A 446 17.10 -15.88 15.61
N PRO A 447 18.02 -16.78 16.03
CA PRO A 447 18.12 -17.22 17.41
C PRO A 447 18.22 -16.03 18.38
N VAL A 448 17.53 -16.14 19.50
CA VAL A 448 17.43 -15.08 20.51
C VAL A 448 18.69 -15.04 21.37
N ALA A 449 19.29 -13.86 21.51
CA ALA A 449 20.31 -13.57 22.50
C ALA A 449 19.68 -13.01 23.79
N ASN A 450 20.38 -13.05 24.91
CA ASN A 450 19.86 -12.54 26.18
C ASN A 450 19.50 -11.05 26.10
N ASP A 451 20.31 -10.24 25.43
CA ASP A 451 20.07 -8.80 25.26
C ASP A 451 18.79 -8.51 24.44
N ASP A 452 18.39 -9.43 23.55
CA ASP A 452 17.18 -9.28 22.75
C ASP A 452 15.92 -9.34 23.61
N VAL A 453 15.95 -10.10 24.69
CA VAL A 453 14.85 -10.23 25.67
C VAL A 453 14.95 -9.17 26.75
N GLU A 454 16.15 -8.85 27.21
CA GLU A 454 16.36 -7.88 28.28
C GLU A 454 15.89 -6.47 27.90
N ALA A 455 16.12 -6.05 26.64
CA ALA A 455 15.69 -4.74 26.19
C ALA A 455 14.14 -4.53 26.30
N PRO A 456 13.25 -5.39 25.79
CA PRO A 456 11.82 -5.25 26.03
C PRO A 456 11.40 -5.49 27.49
N MET A 457 12.12 -6.32 28.26
CA MET A 457 11.86 -6.52 29.67
C MET A 457 12.14 -5.27 30.50
N GLU A 458 13.12 -4.45 30.13
CA GLU A 458 13.37 -3.17 30.79
C GLU A 458 12.16 -2.23 30.61
N PHE A 459 11.63 -2.09 29.41
CA PHE A 459 10.43 -1.28 29.13
C PHE A 459 9.20 -1.83 29.85
N TYR A 460 9.07 -3.16 29.92
CA TYR A 460 8.03 -3.80 30.72
C TYR A 460 8.14 -3.39 32.20
N ARG A 461 9.32 -3.52 32.82
CA ARG A 461 9.55 -3.15 34.23
C ARG A 461 9.26 -1.67 34.50
N GLN A 462 9.71 -0.79 33.59
CA GLN A 462 9.44 0.63 33.70
C GLN A 462 7.94 0.94 33.66
N ALA A 463 7.21 0.39 32.70
CA ALA A 463 5.75 0.60 32.61
C ALA A 463 5.01 0.02 33.84
N ARG A 464 5.51 -1.08 34.44
CA ARG A 464 4.97 -1.62 35.69
C ARG A 464 5.26 -0.70 36.88
N ALA A 465 6.46 -0.12 36.95
CA ALA A 465 6.83 0.85 37.98
C ALA A 465 5.98 2.13 37.92
N ASP A 466 5.59 2.55 36.73
CA ASP A 466 4.70 3.69 36.48
C ASP A 466 3.21 3.37 36.78
N LYS A 467 2.94 2.35 37.59
CA LYS A 467 1.59 1.87 37.99
C LYS A 467 0.76 1.29 36.83
N GLY A 468 1.38 0.94 35.72
CA GLY A 468 0.72 0.19 34.67
C GLY A 468 0.37 -1.23 35.11
N ASN A 469 -0.67 -1.84 34.55
CA ASN A 469 -0.99 -3.25 34.71
C ASN A 469 -0.05 -4.15 33.88
N PHE A 470 -0.23 -5.48 33.95
CA PHE A 470 0.56 -6.44 33.18
C PHE A 470 0.54 -6.15 31.68
N ASP A 471 -0.66 -5.89 31.13
CA ASP A 471 -0.88 -5.58 29.70
C ASP A 471 -0.14 -4.29 29.28
N ALA A 472 -0.12 -3.27 30.14
CA ALA A 472 0.64 -2.04 29.86
C ALA A 472 2.14 -2.32 29.76
N GLY A 473 2.67 -3.18 30.64
CA GLY A 473 4.06 -3.65 30.55
C GLY A 473 4.34 -4.40 29.25
N VAL A 474 3.45 -5.31 28.86
CA VAL A 474 3.60 -6.07 27.61
C VAL A 474 3.52 -5.13 26.39
N ARG A 475 2.61 -4.16 26.37
CA ARG A 475 2.57 -3.12 25.31
C ARG A 475 3.89 -2.38 25.16
N ALA A 476 4.44 -1.90 26.28
CA ALA A 476 5.69 -1.17 26.26
C ALA A 476 6.84 -2.02 25.68
N GLY A 477 6.93 -3.29 26.08
CA GLY A 477 7.91 -4.22 25.54
C GLY A 477 7.71 -4.51 24.04
N ILE A 478 6.45 -4.70 23.58
CA ILE A 478 6.15 -4.85 22.14
C ILE A 478 6.58 -3.61 21.37
N ALA A 479 6.25 -2.42 21.84
CA ALA A 479 6.65 -1.17 21.18
C ALA A 479 8.18 -1.08 21.06
N ARG A 480 8.93 -1.51 22.09
CA ARG A 480 10.39 -1.59 22.06
C ARG A 480 10.90 -2.57 21.02
N VAL A 481 10.28 -3.74 20.87
CA VAL A 481 10.62 -4.74 19.83
C VAL A 481 10.39 -4.17 18.44
N LEU A 482 9.22 -3.59 18.17
CA LEU A 482 8.84 -3.06 16.86
C LEU A 482 9.66 -1.82 16.44
N SER A 483 10.23 -1.09 17.38
CA SER A 483 11.14 0.03 17.12
C SER A 483 12.61 -0.38 17.02
N SER A 484 12.92 -1.65 17.23
CA SER A 484 14.31 -2.15 17.19
C SER A 484 14.87 -2.17 15.76
N PRO A 485 16.13 -1.78 15.57
CA PRO A 485 16.81 -2.02 14.29
C PRO A 485 16.78 -3.49 13.84
N SER A 486 16.83 -4.44 14.78
CA SER A 486 16.73 -5.88 14.48
C SER A 486 15.37 -6.30 13.90
N PHE A 487 14.31 -5.53 14.15
CA PHE A 487 13.00 -5.72 13.51
C PHE A 487 12.90 -4.97 12.18
N LEU A 488 13.31 -3.69 12.19
CA LEU A 488 13.13 -2.77 11.06
C LEU A 488 14.03 -3.06 9.86
N TYR A 489 15.18 -3.72 10.12
CA TYR A 489 16.17 -4.05 9.11
C TYR A 489 16.35 -5.56 8.98
N ARG A 490 16.58 -6.01 7.78
CA ARG A 490 17.12 -7.33 7.51
C ARG A 490 18.65 -7.22 7.53
N MET A 491 19.25 -7.83 8.52
CA MET A 491 20.70 -7.86 8.71
C MET A 491 21.15 -9.31 8.80
N GLU A 492 21.88 -9.75 7.79
CA GLU A 492 22.57 -11.03 7.85
C GLU A 492 23.92 -10.85 8.52
N ARG A 493 24.25 -11.75 9.42
CA ARG A 493 25.56 -11.76 10.06
C ARG A 493 26.46 -12.78 9.37
N ASP A 494 27.70 -12.40 9.12
CA ASP A 494 28.67 -13.34 8.62
C ASP A 494 28.80 -14.52 9.58
N ALA A 495 28.84 -15.73 9.05
CA ALA A 495 29.05 -16.92 9.86
C ALA A 495 30.46 -16.91 10.47
N ALA A 496 30.60 -17.34 11.71
CA ALA A 496 31.89 -17.38 12.39
C ALA A 496 32.88 -18.27 11.63
N GLY A 497 34.07 -17.77 11.37
CA GLY A 497 35.17 -18.54 10.72
C GLY A 497 35.13 -18.49 9.19
N VAL A 498 34.22 -17.75 8.55
CA VAL A 498 34.24 -17.54 7.11
C VAL A 498 35.35 -16.55 6.74
N ALA A 499 36.19 -16.94 5.78
CA ALA A 499 37.26 -16.07 5.29
C ALA A 499 36.68 -14.85 4.55
N VAL A 500 37.38 -13.71 4.62
CA VAL A 500 37.00 -12.49 3.91
C VAL A 500 36.90 -12.78 2.40
N GLY A 501 35.74 -12.49 1.79
CA GLY A 501 35.48 -12.73 0.39
C GLY A 501 34.99 -14.14 0.04
N ALA A 502 34.85 -15.04 1.02
CA ALA A 502 34.23 -16.34 0.81
C ALA A 502 32.69 -16.24 0.92
N SER A 503 31.97 -16.99 0.09
CA SER A 503 30.52 -17.12 0.19
C SER A 503 30.14 -18.17 1.23
N HIS A 504 29.03 -17.91 1.94
CA HIS A 504 28.45 -18.88 2.87
C HIS A 504 26.92 -18.91 2.70
N PRO A 505 26.26 -20.02 3.06
CA PRO A 505 24.80 -20.09 3.05
C PRO A 505 24.21 -19.10 4.06
N VAL A 506 23.12 -18.45 3.69
CA VAL A 506 22.28 -17.66 4.62
C VAL A 506 21.49 -18.65 5.49
N SER A 507 21.21 -18.29 6.74
CA SER A 507 20.42 -19.13 7.64
C SER A 507 18.94 -19.21 7.18
N ASP A 508 18.29 -20.33 7.45
CA ASP A 508 16.87 -20.57 7.12
C ASP A 508 15.89 -19.96 8.16
N VAL A 509 16.37 -19.14 9.09
CA VAL A 509 15.55 -18.59 10.20
C VAL A 509 15.14 -17.16 9.93
#